data_d6489bf360b0cd1c83e06a66f20cd069
#
_entry.id   d6489bf360b0cd1c83e06a66f20cd069
#
_cell.length_a   1.000
_cell.length_b   1.000
_cell.length_c   1.000
_cell.angle_alpha   90.00
_cell.angle_beta   90.00
_cell.angle_gamma   90.00
#
_symmetry.space_group_name_H-M   'P 1'
#
loop_
_entity.id
_entity.type
_entity.pdbx_description
1 polymer ?
#
loop_
_entity_poly.entity_id
_entity_poly.type
_entity_poly.pdbx_seq_one_letter_code
_entity_poly.pdbx_strand_id
1 'polypeptide(L)'
;MTDRDDAAKPQRPAIPQDMKAFNRALIEEWRANNGKLSGRMAGRKLILLTTTGARSGEPRTAVLAFGRHGDTIVAIASNNGAPAHPAWYFNLLAHPIATVELGPDTFDVRARTAGPEEREALAKAVPYLESQQQLTEREIPIVVLEREKSRLHRG
;
A
#
# COMPACT_ATOMS: atom_id res chain seq x y z
N MET A 1 18.85 26.07 13.06
CA MET A 1 18.46 25.76 12.45
C MET A 1 18.63 24.60 11.68
N THR A 2 18.21 23.68 11.99
CA THR A 2 18.35 22.47 11.38
C THR A 2 17.66 22.39 10.08
N ASP A 3 16.81 23.30 9.83
CA ASP A 3 16.07 23.26 8.64
C ASP A 3 16.89 23.26 7.40
N ARG A 4 18.08 23.82 7.49
CA ARG A 4 18.82 23.87 6.38
C ARG A 4 19.33 22.59 5.97
N ASP A 5 19.70 21.75 6.88
CA ASP A 5 20.22 20.46 6.55
C ASP A 5 19.12 19.65 5.92
N ASP A 6 17.90 19.86 6.38
CA ASP A 6 16.79 19.12 5.83
C ASP A 6 16.53 19.52 4.40
N ALA A 7 16.78 20.73 4.04
CA ALA A 7 16.52 21.16 2.68
C ALA A 7 17.43 20.46 1.69
N ALA A 8 18.57 19.96 2.13
CA ALA A 8 19.50 19.29 1.24
C ALA A 8 19.20 17.80 1.07
N LYS A 9 18.24 17.26 1.80
CA LYS A 9 17.94 15.83 1.75
C LYS A 9 16.48 15.60 1.47
N PRO A 10 16.16 14.45 0.86
CA PRO A 10 14.76 14.11 0.69
C PRO A 10 14.09 13.99 2.05
N GLN A 11 12.85 14.41 2.13
CA GLN A 11 12.12 14.37 3.38
C GLN A 11 10.89 13.51 3.25
N ARG A 12 10.55 12.86 4.36
CA ARG A 12 9.33 12.09 4.38
C ARG A 12 8.13 13.01 4.33
N PRO A 13 7.06 12.58 3.68
CA PRO A 13 5.83 13.36 3.71
C PRO A 13 5.35 13.56 5.14
N ALA A 14 4.60 14.61 5.35
CA ALA A 14 4.05 14.88 6.67
C ALA A 14 3.12 13.74 7.09
N ILE A 15 3.24 13.32 8.33
CA ILE A 15 2.45 12.23 8.87
C ILE A 15 1.62 12.76 10.03
N PRO A 16 0.32 12.47 10.06
CA PRO A 16 -0.51 12.90 11.18
C PRO A 16 -0.01 12.30 12.48
N GLN A 17 -0.15 13.05 13.57
CA GLN A 17 0.30 12.57 14.85
C GLN A 17 -0.38 11.29 15.28
N ASP A 18 -1.66 11.16 15.02
CA ASP A 18 -2.38 9.96 15.38
C ASP A 18 -2.76 9.21 14.11
N MET A 19 -1.85 8.37 13.66
CA MET A 19 -2.06 7.61 12.43
C MET A 19 -3.21 6.65 12.53
N LYS A 20 -3.45 6.07 13.69
CA LYS A 20 -4.56 5.14 13.83
C LYS A 20 -5.89 5.84 13.63
N ALA A 21 -6.07 7.00 14.27
CA ALA A 21 -7.31 7.73 14.12
C ALA A 21 -7.47 8.26 12.70
N PHE A 22 -6.36 8.73 12.11
CA PHE A 22 -6.40 9.26 10.75
C PHE A 22 -6.80 8.16 9.77
N ASN A 23 -6.20 6.99 9.87
CA ASN A 23 -6.51 5.89 8.99
C ASN A 23 -7.93 5.39 9.21
N ARG A 24 -8.39 5.36 10.46
CA ARG A 24 -9.75 4.92 10.73
C ARG A 24 -10.75 5.85 10.05
N ALA A 25 -10.52 7.16 10.13
CA ALA A 25 -11.40 8.13 9.50
C ALA A 25 -11.39 7.97 7.98
N LEU A 26 -10.22 7.73 7.39
CA LEU A 26 -10.15 7.51 5.95
C LEU A 26 -10.91 6.27 5.54
N ILE A 27 -10.78 5.20 6.30
CA ILE A 27 -11.45 3.96 5.98
C ILE A 27 -12.95 4.13 6.07
N GLU A 28 -13.43 4.83 7.11
CA GLU A 28 -14.84 5.07 7.27
C GLU A 28 -15.40 5.91 6.13
N GLU A 29 -14.67 6.95 5.75
CA GLU A 29 -15.12 7.78 4.65
C GLU A 29 -15.12 6.99 3.34
N TRP A 30 -14.09 6.19 3.13
CA TRP A 30 -13.98 5.36 1.93
C TRP A 30 -15.18 4.45 1.81
N ARG A 31 -15.51 3.75 2.88
CA ARG A 31 -16.59 2.77 2.83
C ARG A 31 -17.96 3.42 2.73
N ALA A 32 -18.10 4.60 3.30
CA ALA A 32 -19.37 5.31 3.21
C ALA A 32 -19.62 5.89 1.82
N ASN A 33 -18.56 6.14 1.05
CA ASN A 33 -18.68 6.85 -0.22
C ASN A 33 -18.13 6.07 -1.41
N ASN A 34 -18.11 4.75 -1.31
CA ASN A 34 -17.69 3.89 -2.40
C ASN A 34 -16.31 4.22 -2.94
N GLY A 35 -15.40 4.53 -2.03
CA GLY A 35 -14.03 4.78 -2.40
C GLY A 35 -13.72 6.21 -2.76
N LYS A 36 -14.64 7.13 -2.53
CA LYS A 36 -14.39 8.53 -2.80
C LYS A 36 -14.04 9.24 -1.51
N LEU A 37 -12.94 9.97 -1.55
CA LEU A 37 -12.46 10.69 -0.38
C LEU A 37 -12.53 12.20 -0.65
N SER A 38 -12.56 12.98 0.44
CA SER A 38 -12.63 14.42 0.35
C SER A 38 -11.35 15.05 0.84
N GLY A 39 -11.30 16.39 0.79
CA GLY A 39 -10.18 17.14 1.31
C GLY A 39 -8.88 16.83 0.58
N ARG A 40 -7.81 16.69 1.34
CA ARG A 40 -6.50 16.46 0.76
C ARG A 40 -6.38 15.13 0.05
N MET A 41 -7.26 14.19 0.36
CA MET A 41 -7.19 12.87 -0.24
C MET A 41 -8.08 12.73 -1.46
N ALA A 42 -8.80 13.78 -1.82
CA ALA A 42 -9.73 13.71 -2.95
C ALA A 42 -8.98 13.41 -4.25
N GLY A 43 -9.52 12.51 -5.03
CA GLY A 43 -8.94 12.17 -6.34
C GLY A 43 -7.68 11.34 -6.31
N ARG A 44 -7.16 11.00 -5.14
CA ARG A 44 -5.96 10.17 -5.09
C ARG A 44 -6.30 8.74 -5.40
N LYS A 45 -5.37 8.06 -6.08
CA LYS A 45 -5.57 6.65 -6.41
C LYS A 45 -5.12 5.81 -5.23
N LEU A 46 -6.08 5.30 -4.49
CA LEU A 46 -5.82 4.55 -3.27
C LEU A 46 -6.64 3.27 -3.26
N ILE A 47 -6.17 2.31 -2.50
CA ILE A 47 -6.94 1.11 -2.19
C ILE A 47 -6.91 0.91 -0.69
N LEU A 48 -7.89 0.16 -0.20
CA LEU A 48 -7.80 -0.40 1.14
C LEU A 48 -7.32 -1.82 0.98
N LEU A 49 -6.30 -2.18 1.73
CA LEU A 49 -5.77 -3.53 1.71
C LEU A 49 -5.94 -4.12 3.10
N THR A 50 -6.74 -5.18 3.21
CA THR A 50 -6.95 -5.84 4.48
C THR A 50 -6.18 -7.15 4.48
N THR A 51 -5.20 -7.24 5.38
CA THR A 51 -4.35 -8.40 5.51
C THR A 51 -4.66 -9.13 6.82
N THR A 52 -4.16 -10.35 6.94
CA THR A 52 -4.28 -11.11 8.18
C THR A 52 -3.03 -10.88 9.00
N GLY A 53 -3.19 -10.43 10.21
CA GLY A 53 -2.04 -10.14 11.08
C GLY A 53 -1.14 -11.35 11.24
N ALA A 54 0.16 -11.15 11.05
CA ALA A 54 1.12 -12.26 11.05
C ALA A 54 1.12 -13.00 12.36
N ARG A 55 0.90 -12.28 13.45
CA ARG A 55 0.91 -12.92 14.78
C ARG A 55 -0.47 -13.09 15.35
N SER A 56 -1.33 -12.09 15.19
CA SER A 56 -2.64 -12.14 15.82
C SER A 56 -3.67 -12.93 15.04
N GLY A 57 -3.48 -13.06 13.73
CA GLY A 57 -4.49 -13.68 12.89
C GLY A 57 -5.70 -12.80 12.64
N GLU A 58 -5.67 -11.56 13.12
CA GLU A 58 -6.81 -10.68 12.96
C GLU A 58 -6.67 -9.77 11.77
N PRO A 59 -7.79 -9.31 11.21
CA PRO A 59 -7.71 -8.44 10.02
C PRO A 59 -7.10 -7.10 10.35
N ARG A 60 -6.29 -6.60 9.44
CA ARG A 60 -5.65 -5.30 9.57
C ARG A 60 -5.78 -4.59 8.24
N THR A 61 -6.37 -3.41 8.24
CA THR A 61 -6.62 -2.65 7.01
C THR A 61 -5.67 -1.48 6.91
N ALA A 62 -5.04 -1.35 5.75
CA ALA A 62 -4.13 -0.25 5.45
C ALA A 62 -4.64 0.50 4.24
N VAL A 63 -4.34 1.79 4.17
CA VAL A 63 -4.67 2.65 3.04
C VAL A 63 -3.39 2.80 2.22
N LEU A 64 -3.43 2.41 0.95
CA LEU A 64 -2.23 2.40 0.12
C LEU A 64 -2.47 3.09 -1.21
N ALA A 65 -1.45 3.79 -1.69
CA ALA A 65 -1.42 4.20 -3.09
C ALA A 65 -1.07 2.96 -3.92
N PHE A 66 -1.48 2.95 -5.16
CA PHE A 66 -1.24 1.80 -6.01
C PHE A 66 -1.05 2.22 -7.47
N GLY A 67 -0.48 1.34 -8.26
CA GLY A 67 -0.41 1.48 -9.69
C GLY A 67 -0.94 0.22 -10.35
N ARG A 68 -1.01 0.23 -11.67
CA ARG A 68 -1.45 -0.93 -12.41
C ARG A 68 -0.44 -1.32 -13.45
N HIS A 69 -0.26 -2.62 -13.60
CA HIS A 69 0.54 -3.16 -14.69
C HIS A 69 -0.41 -4.14 -15.38
N GLY A 70 -1.04 -3.72 -16.48
CA GLY A 70 -2.14 -4.47 -17.06
C GLY A 70 -3.30 -4.48 -16.08
N ASP A 71 -3.79 -5.64 -15.78
CA ASP A 71 -4.89 -5.77 -14.82
C ASP A 71 -4.40 -6.01 -13.40
N THR A 72 -3.10 -6.05 -13.22
CA THR A 72 -2.53 -6.38 -11.92
C THR A 72 -2.29 -5.12 -11.11
N ILE A 73 -2.64 -5.16 -9.85
CA ILE A 73 -2.38 -4.05 -8.94
C ILE A 73 -0.97 -4.16 -8.38
N VAL A 74 -0.28 -3.05 -8.34
CA VAL A 74 1.10 -2.99 -7.87
C VAL A 74 1.19 -1.98 -6.73
N ALA A 75 1.80 -2.36 -5.63
CA ALA A 75 2.01 -1.47 -4.50
C ALA A 75 3.46 -1.55 -4.08
N ILE A 76 3.91 -0.62 -3.27
CA ILE A 76 5.26 -0.68 -2.74
C ILE A 76 5.23 -0.67 -1.23
N ALA A 77 6.11 -1.44 -0.62
CA ALA A 77 6.17 -1.53 0.83
C ALA A 77 7.18 -0.52 1.37
N SER A 78 6.90 0.77 1.10
CA SER A 78 7.83 1.83 1.43
C SER A 78 7.83 2.23 2.88
N ASN A 79 6.70 2.10 3.55
CA ASN A 79 6.53 2.52 4.93
C ASN A 79 7.03 3.96 5.10
N ASN A 80 6.72 4.80 4.10
CA ASN A 80 7.10 6.21 4.09
C ASN A 80 8.60 6.40 4.24
N GLY A 81 9.39 5.47 3.71
CA GLY A 81 10.84 5.54 3.77
C GLY A 81 11.44 5.15 5.10
N ALA A 82 10.66 4.55 5.98
CA ALA A 82 11.19 4.12 7.27
C ALA A 82 12.18 2.96 7.08
N PRO A 83 13.06 2.73 8.06
CA PRO A 83 14.04 1.66 7.94
C PRO A 83 13.44 0.26 7.92
N ALA A 84 12.24 0.11 8.43
CA ALA A 84 11.59 -1.20 8.47
C ALA A 84 10.47 -1.26 7.46
N HIS A 85 10.14 -2.47 7.03
CA HIS A 85 8.98 -2.69 6.17
C HIS A 85 7.70 -2.42 6.96
N PRO A 86 6.61 -2.05 6.28
CA PRO A 86 5.34 -1.85 6.97
C PRO A 86 4.76 -3.18 7.46
N ALA A 87 3.91 -3.10 8.46
CA ALA A 87 3.32 -4.31 9.04
C ALA A 87 2.56 -5.13 8.01
N TRP A 88 1.85 -4.47 7.09
CA TRP A 88 1.06 -5.21 6.11
C TRP A 88 1.93 -6.07 5.20
N TYR A 89 3.18 -5.67 4.99
CA TYR A 89 4.07 -6.48 4.17
C TYR A 89 4.44 -7.77 4.90
N PHE A 90 4.75 -7.68 6.19
CA PHE A 90 5.04 -8.87 6.97
C PHE A 90 3.80 -9.76 7.07
N ASN A 91 2.62 -9.15 7.16
CA ASN A 91 1.39 -9.93 7.18
C ASN A 91 1.22 -10.71 5.89
N LEU A 92 1.54 -10.10 4.75
CA LEU A 92 1.42 -10.79 3.46
C LEU A 92 2.45 -11.89 3.29
N LEU A 93 3.63 -11.72 3.87
CA LEU A 93 4.62 -12.79 3.82
C LEU A 93 4.15 -14.02 4.59
N ALA A 94 3.43 -13.78 5.69
CA ALA A 94 2.90 -14.88 6.49
C ALA A 94 1.61 -15.43 5.90
N HIS A 95 0.75 -14.56 5.38
CA HIS A 95 -0.58 -14.93 4.88
C HIS A 95 -0.80 -14.18 3.55
N PRO A 96 -0.49 -14.78 2.41
CA PRO A 96 -0.47 -14.05 1.14
C PRO A 96 -1.82 -13.70 0.53
N ILE A 97 -2.91 -14.19 1.09
CA ILE A 97 -4.23 -13.83 0.58
C ILE A 97 -4.75 -12.64 1.36
N ALA A 98 -5.20 -11.62 0.64
CA ALA A 98 -5.69 -10.39 1.25
C ALA A 98 -6.91 -9.91 0.50
N THR A 99 -7.59 -8.92 1.05
CA THR A 99 -8.77 -8.34 0.41
C THR A 99 -8.46 -6.90 0.00
N VAL A 100 -8.80 -6.56 -1.23
CA VAL A 100 -8.63 -5.21 -1.75
C VAL A 100 -9.99 -4.58 -1.94
N GLU A 101 -10.12 -3.32 -1.48
CA GLU A 101 -11.28 -2.51 -1.79
C GLU A 101 -10.80 -1.39 -2.71
N LEU A 102 -11.34 -1.35 -3.92
CA LEU A 102 -10.95 -0.39 -4.94
C LEU A 102 -12.21 0.26 -5.47
N GLY A 103 -12.44 1.53 -5.11
CA GLY A 103 -13.70 2.18 -5.41
C GLY A 103 -14.83 1.39 -4.78
N PRO A 104 -15.87 1.05 -5.53
CA PRO A 104 -16.98 0.27 -4.99
C PRO A 104 -16.73 -1.25 -5.00
N ASP A 105 -15.61 -1.69 -5.58
CA ASP A 105 -15.34 -3.11 -5.76
C ASP A 105 -14.55 -3.70 -4.60
N THR A 106 -14.82 -4.94 -4.27
CA THR A 106 -14.10 -5.68 -3.24
C THR A 106 -13.76 -7.04 -3.80
N PHE A 107 -12.51 -7.45 -3.69
CA PHE A 107 -12.09 -8.75 -4.20
C PHE A 107 -10.83 -9.21 -3.46
N ASP A 108 -10.60 -10.51 -3.50
CA ASP A 108 -9.41 -11.08 -2.89
C ASP A 108 -8.25 -11.08 -3.88
N VAL A 109 -7.06 -10.99 -3.34
CA VAL A 109 -5.83 -11.01 -4.12
C VAL A 109 -4.84 -11.96 -3.46
N ARG A 110 -3.93 -12.47 -4.27
CA ARG A 110 -2.78 -13.20 -3.77
C ARG A 110 -1.57 -12.31 -3.97
N ALA A 111 -0.84 -12.07 -2.92
CA ALA A 111 0.29 -11.15 -2.95
C ALA A 111 1.60 -11.89 -3.11
N ARG A 112 2.52 -11.27 -3.83
CA ARG A 112 3.89 -11.77 -3.90
C ARG A 112 4.83 -10.59 -4.08
N THR A 113 6.07 -10.78 -3.70
CA THR A 113 7.08 -9.76 -3.92
C THR A 113 7.63 -9.94 -5.33
N ALA A 114 7.78 -8.85 -6.06
CA ALA A 114 8.30 -8.89 -7.43
C ALA A 114 9.74 -9.37 -7.41
N GLY A 115 10.08 -10.23 -8.37
CA GLY A 115 11.45 -10.66 -8.53
C GLY A 115 12.28 -9.62 -9.24
N PRO A 116 13.62 -9.78 -9.21
CA PRO A 116 14.49 -8.75 -9.80
C PRO A 116 14.28 -8.61 -11.31
N GLU A 117 13.89 -9.67 -11.99
CA GLU A 117 13.74 -9.62 -13.43
C GLU A 117 12.51 -8.84 -13.87
N GLU A 118 11.52 -8.67 -12.99
CA GLU A 118 10.31 -7.92 -13.35
C GLU A 118 10.26 -6.54 -12.69
N ARG A 119 11.23 -6.25 -11.83
CA ARG A 119 11.17 -5.04 -11.03
C ARG A 119 11.19 -3.77 -11.87
N GLU A 120 12.00 -3.74 -12.91
CA GLU A 120 12.10 -2.55 -13.72
C GLU A 120 10.78 -2.23 -14.42
N ALA A 121 10.13 -3.23 -14.98
CA ALA A 121 8.87 -3.02 -15.66
C ALA A 121 7.77 -2.60 -14.68
N LEU A 122 7.74 -3.22 -13.51
CA LEU A 122 6.72 -2.91 -12.52
C LEU A 122 6.95 -1.55 -11.89
N ALA A 123 8.19 -1.10 -11.79
CA ALA A 123 8.48 0.21 -11.22
C ALA A 123 7.82 1.32 -12.02
N LYS A 124 7.59 1.11 -13.30
CA LYS A 124 6.93 2.13 -14.13
C LYS A 124 5.48 2.35 -13.71
N ALA A 125 4.87 1.35 -13.10
CA ALA A 125 3.50 1.46 -12.62
C ALA A 125 3.42 2.25 -11.31
N VAL A 126 4.54 2.37 -10.60
CA VAL A 126 4.59 3.05 -9.32
C VAL A 126 5.74 4.06 -9.30
N PRO A 127 5.63 5.13 -10.10
CA PRO A 127 6.77 6.07 -10.25
C PRO A 127 7.20 6.73 -8.95
N TYR A 128 6.32 6.77 -7.96
CA TYR A 128 6.67 7.34 -6.67
C TYR A 128 7.65 6.45 -5.90
N LEU A 129 7.96 5.26 -6.41
CA LEU A 129 8.94 4.39 -5.78
C LEU A 129 10.29 5.09 -5.68
N GLU A 130 10.68 5.82 -6.73
CA GLU A 130 12.00 6.42 -6.75
C GLU A 130 12.17 7.42 -5.61
N SER A 131 11.18 8.26 -5.39
CA SER A 131 11.29 9.26 -4.32
C SER A 131 11.29 8.59 -2.95
N GLN A 132 10.54 7.52 -2.79
CA GLN A 132 10.52 6.81 -1.52
C GLN A 132 11.83 6.05 -1.30
N GLN A 133 12.40 5.49 -2.37
CA GLN A 133 13.65 4.75 -2.27
C GLN A 133 14.79 5.64 -1.82
N GLN A 134 14.74 6.92 -2.16
CA GLN A 134 15.78 7.85 -1.73
C GLN A 134 15.75 8.12 -0.24
N LEU A 135 14.69 7.75 0.45
CA LEU A 135 14.56 7.99 1.88
C LEU A 135 15.15 6.86 2.73
N THR A 136 15.51 5.75 2.13
CA THR A 136 16.01 4.61 2.89
C THR A 136 17.04 3.84 2.09
N GLU A 137 17.95 3.16 2.80
CA GLU A 137 18.95 2.34 2.14
C GLU A 137 18.46 0.93 1.87
N ARG A 138 17.39 0.50 2.51
CA ARG A 138 16.87 -0.84 2.21
C ARG A 138 16.17 -0.82 0.87
N GLU A 139 16.18 -1.94 0.18
CA GLU A 139 15.43 -2.03 -1.07
C GLU A 139 13.95 -2.13 -0.74
N ILE A 140 13.16 -1.21 -1.28
CA ILE A 140 11.73 -1.22 -1.04
C ILE A 140 11.08 -2.28 -1.90
N PRO A 141 10.37 -3.25 -1.31
CA PRO A 141 9.74 -4.30 -2.12
C PRO A 141 8.63 -3.75 -2.99
N ILE A 142 8.56 -4.23 -4.21
CA ILE A 142 7.40 -4.03 -5.07
C ILE A 142 6.52 -5.25 -4.84
N VAL A 143 5.27 -5.00 -4.51
CA VAL A 143 4.33 -6.07 -4.17
C VAL A 143 3.29 -6.18 -5.27
N VAL A 144 3.15 -7.37 -5.82
CA VAL A 144 2.20 -7.65 -6.87
C VAL A 144 0.97 -8.26 -6.23
N LEU A 145 -0.19 -7.67 -6.50
CA LEU A 145 -1.45 -8.12 -5.93
C LEU A 145 -2.30 -8.67 -7.08
N GLU A 146 -2.23 -9.97 -7.26
CA GLU A 146 -2.95 -10.62 -8.34
C GLU A 146 -4.31 -11.04 -7.88
N ARG A 147 -5.33 -10.70 -8.66
CA ARG A 147 -6.69 -11.03 -8.28
C ARG A 147 -6.82 -12.52 -8.16
N GLU A 148 -7.30 -12.96 -7.00
CA GLU A 148 -7.46 -14.38 -6.75
C GLU A 148 -8.69 -14.85 -7.47
N LYS A 149 -8.59 -15.96 -8.20
CA LYS A 149 -9.75 -16.46 -8.87
C LYS A 149 -10.75 -16.89 -7.83
N SER A 150 -11.96 -16.44 -8.04
CA SER A 150 -12.97 -16.67 -7.05
C SER A 150 -13.36 -18.11 -6.99
N ARG A 151 -13.27 -18.66 -5.79
CA ARG A 151 -13.73 -19.97 -5.60
C ARG A 151 -15.19 -19.98 -5.36
N LEU A 152 -15.75 -18.82 -5.19
CA LEU A 152 -17.16 -18.73 -5.00
C LEU A 152 -17.90 -19.16 -6.18
N HIS A 153 -17.27 -19.02 -7.32
CA HIS A 153 -17.95 -19.39 -8.49
C HIS A 153 -18.21 -20.84 -8.54
N ARG A 154 -17.52 -21.56 -7.67
CA ARG A 154 -17.72 -22.86 -7.71
C ARG A 154 -18.73 -23.16 -6.90
N GLY A 155 -19.18 -22.37 -6.26
CA GLY A 155 -20.29 -22.57 -5.43
C GLY A 155 -20.94 -23.01 -5.13
#